data_3347098adc4adb7cf6405fada9eebead
#
_entry.id   3347098adc4adb7cf6405fada9eebead
#
_cell.length_a   1.000
_cell.length_b   1.000
_cell.length_c   1.000
_cell.angle_alpha   90.00
_cell.angle_beta   90.00
_cell.angle_gamma   90.00
#
_symmetry.space_group_name_H-M   'P 1'
#
loop_
_entity.id
_entity.type
_entity.pdbx_description
1 polymer ?
#
loop_
_entity_poly.entity_id
_entity_poly.type
_entity_poly.pdbx_seq_one_letter_code
_entity_poly.pdbx_strand_id
1 'polypeptide(L)'
;MGKVDARLTEMLESVEWDSFTLSQIFNRIEQGRRLKKDDQILGKIPFVMAGVTNTGVVNYISNPVASFPANSITVDIFGNAFYRSYAFGAGDDTGVYWNDEIEYSPRAMIFLTSVISKSLLGKYSYGSKLRSSQSFGFKIRLPVKNGNLHLDFMENFVAELEAQRTAELEAYLSAAGLKDYTLTTEEERALAALENKEITFIEYKVVDLFTVKNTNNILSRDVTPNSGNTPYLSASRENNAVSSYISHRENLIDKGNCIFIGGKTFVVTYQAEDFYSNDSHNLCLYLKEKEEASKLNQLCIISCIERNLGHKYSWGDSISNKKIQTDTVFLPSKNGKPDYAYMQTLISAVQKQVIKDVVRYADEKIAATKTVTAR
;
A
#
# COMPACT_ATOMS: atom_id res chain seq x y z
N MET A 1 8.84 3.22 9.39
CA MET A 1 9.03 4.66 9.15
C MET A 1 10.41 4.84 8.56
N GLY A 2 10.54 5.20 7.26
CA GLY A 2 11.85 5.40 6.62
C GLY A 2 12.64 6.51 7.34
N LYS A 3 13.96 6.40 7.35
CA LYS A 3 14.84 7.46 7.87
C LYS A 3 14.54 8.75 7.10
N VAL A 4 14.25 9.82 7.82
CA VAL A 4 14.23 11.17 7.25
C VAL A 4 15.65 11.49 6.83
N ASP A 5 15.84 12.00 5.60
CA ASP A 5 17.16 12.37 5.11
C ASP A 5 17.78 13.44 6.02
N ALA A 6 19.11 13.44 6.10
CA ALA A 6 19.87 14.41 6.87
C ALA A 6 19.48 15.85 6.49
N ARG A 7 19.29 16.14 5.19
CA ARG A 7 18.87 17.45 4.69
C ARG A 7 17.51 17.91 5.20
N LEU A 8 16.50 17.02 5.19
CA LEU A 8 15.17 17.35 5.73
C LEU A 8 15.21 17.57 7.25
N THR A 9 16.07 16.83 7.95
CA THR A 9 16.31 17.01 9.39
C THR A 9 16.93 18.37 9.65
N GLU A 10 17.99 18.74 8.93
CA GLU A 10 18.63 20.05 9.03
C GLU A 10 17.65 21.20 8.74
N MET A 11 16.77 21.05 7.74
CA MET A 11 15.71 22.02 7.46
C MET A 11 14.81 22.24 8.68
N LEU A 12 14.34 21.15 9.32
CA LEU A 12 13.46 21.23 10.50
C LEU A 12 14.17 21.84 11.73
N GLU A 13 15.49 21.62 11.86
CA GLU A 13 16.30 22.16 12.95
C GLU A 13 16.70 23.65 12.72
N SER A 14 16.74 24.10 11.46
CA SER A 14 17.15 25.47 11.09
C SER A 14 16.06 26.51 11.22
N VAL A 15 14.80 26.13 11.45
CA VAL A 15 13.65 27.03 11.48
C VAL A 15 13.13 27.24 12.90
N GLU A 16 12.67 28.45 13.20
CA GLU A 16 12.00 28.77 14.46
C GLU A 16 10.57 28.22 14.45
N TRP A 17 10.09 27.79 15.61
CA TRP A 17 8.78 27.19 15.81
C TRP A 17 7.98 27.94 16.86
N ASP A 18 6.73 28.29 16.56
CA ASP A 18 5.80 28.87 17.51
C ASP A 18 4.44 28.14 17.50
N SER A 19 3.62 28.44 18.51
CA SER A 19 2.32 27.79 18.73
C SER A 19 1.17 28.61 18.18
N PHE A 20 0.36 28.00 17.33
CA PHE A 20 -0.85 28.60 16.76
C PHE A 20 -2.07 27.76 17.10
N THR A 21 -3.20 28.43 17.36
CA THR A 21 -4.50 27.74 17.43
C THR A 21 -5.01 27.44 16.02
N LEU A 22 -5.82 26.42 15.87
CA LEU A 22 -6.41 26.11 14.56
C LEU A 22 -7.27 27.28 14.04
N SER A 23 -7.93 28.03 14.92
CA SER A 23 -8.69 29.24 14.55
C SER A 23 -7.85 30.42 14.09
N GLN A 24 -6.55 30.46 14.39
CA GLN A 24 -5.62 31.45 13.83
C GLN A 24 -5.18 31.09 12.41
N ILE A 25 -5.27 29.80 12.04
CA ILE A 25 -4.86 29.29 10.74
C ILE A 25 -6.06 29.22 9.78
N PHE A 26 -7.19 28.69 10.27
CA PHE A 26 -8.40 28.46 9.50
C PHE A 26 -9.52 29.36 10.03
N ASN A 27 -10.04 30.26 9.20
CA ASN A 27 -11.19 31.09 9.56
C ASN A 27 -12.53 30.35 9.39
N ARG A 28 -12.49 29.16 8.78
CA ARG A 28 -13.61 28.25 8.62
C ARG A 28 -13.28 26.87 9.21
N ILE A 29 -14.05 26.50 10.22
CA ILE A 29 -13.97 25.19 10.88
C ILE A 29 -15.42 24.72 11.06
N GLU A 30 -15.86 23.78 10.25
CA GLU A 30 -17.24 23.33 10.22
C GLU A 30 -17.33 21.82 10.40
N GLN A 31 -18.45 21.34 10.92
CA GLN A 31 -18.76 19.91 11.00
C GLN A 31 -19.56 19.50 9.76
N GLY A 32 -19.25 18.36 9.17
CA GLY A 32 -20.02 17.76 8.11
C GLY A 32 -21.45 17.41 8.56
N ARG A 33 -22.32 16.99 7.65
CA ARG A 33 -23.72 16.70 7.89
C ARG A 33 -24.02 15.22 7.74
N ARG A 34 -24.91 14.72 8.60
CA ARG A 34 -25.32 13.33 8.57
C ARG A 34 -26.06 13.01 7.28
N LEU A 35 -25.58 11.99 6.57
CA LEU A 35 -26.26 11.34 5.46
C LEU A 35 -26.14 9.83 5.66
N LYS A 36 -27.28 9.17 5.91
CA LYS A 36 -27.29 7.73 6.11
C LYS A 36 -26.98 7.01 4.81
N LYS A 37 -26.40 5.81 4.91
CA LYS A 37 -26.02 5.01 3.75
C LYS A 37 -27.18 4.77 2.79
N ASP A 38 -28.37 4.49 3.35
CA ASP A 38 -29.58 4.19 2.57
C ASP A 38 -30.17 5.43 1.88
N ASP A 39 -29.80 6.64 2.33
CA ASP A 39 -30.24 7.91 1.75
C ASP A 39 -29.24 8.44 0.69
N GLN A 40 -28.09 7.76 0.49
CA GLN A 40 -27.08 8.16 -0.48
C GLN A 40 -27.52 7.83 -1.90
N ILE A 41 -27.53 8.84 -2.76
CA ILE A 41 -27.80 8.70 -4.19
C ILE A 41 -26.46 8.71 -4.92
N LEU A 42 -26.18 7.70 -5.74
CA LEU A 42 -24.94 7.60 -6.50
C LEU A 42 -24.72 8.83 -7.38
N GLY A 43 -23.48 9.29 -7.46
CA GLY A 43 -23.09 10.47 -8.20
C GLY A 43 -21.57 10.62 -8.37
N LYS A 44 -21.10 11.88 -8.46
CA LYS A 44 -19.69 12.19 -8.73
C LYS A 44 -19.00 12.95 -7.58
N ILE A 45 -19.72 13.34 -6.56
CA ILE A 45 -19.17 14.10 -5.41
C ILE A 45 -18.60 13.09 -4.42
N PRO A 46 -17.29 13.10 -4.12
CA PRO A 46 -16.71 12.26 -3.10
C PRO A 46 -17.38 12.55 -1.74
N PHE A 47 -17.83 11.52 -1.04
CA PHE A 47 -18.41 11.65 0.29
C PHE A 47 -17.48 11.07 1.35
N VAL A 48 -17.09 11.91 2.29
CA VAL A 48 -16.06 11.62 3.29
C VAL A 48 -16.72 11.34 4.64
N MET A 49 -16.28 10.28 5.29
CA MET A 49 -16.65 9.90 6.66
C MET A 49 -15.40 9.52 7.47
N ALA A 50 -15.57 9.31 8.77
CA ALA A 50 -14.47 8.86 9.63
C ALA A 50 -13.91 7.52 9.17
N GLY A 51 -12.59 7.45 9.05
CA GLY A 51 -11.84 6.25 8.68
C GLY A 51 -10.59 6.54 7.88
N VAL A 52 -9.70 5.55 7.81
CA VAL A 52 -8.40 5.66 7.12
C VAL A 52 -8.39 5.02 5.73
N THR A 53 -9.31 4.08 5.47
CA THR A 53 -9.44 3.42 4.16
C THR A 53 -9.85 4.44 3.11
N ASN A 54 -9.16 4.44 1.98
CA ASN A 54 -9.35 5.41 0.89
C ASN A 54 -9.40 6.87 1.42
N THR A 55 -8.56 7.19 2.41
CA THR A 55 -8.54 8.49 3.10
C THR A 55 -9.90 8.96 3.63
N GLY A 56 -10.80 8.04 3.96
CA GLY A 56 -12.15 8.31 4.45
C GLY A 56 -13.20 8.56 3.36
N VAL A 57 -12.89 8.45 2.06
CA VAL A 57 -13.87 8.50 0.97
C VAL A 57 -14.62 7.17 0.94
N VAL A 58 -15.89 7.20 1.36
CA VAL A 58 -16.73 5.99 1.50
C VAL A 58 -17.64 5.75 0.29
N ASN A 59 -17.95 6.80 -0.46
CA ASN A 59 -18.85 6.71 -1.63
C ASN A 59 -18.67 7.94 -2.54
N TYR A 60 -19.32 7.91 -3.70
CA TYR A 60 -19.54 9.05 -4.58
C TYR A 60 -21.02 9.31 -4.70
N ILE A 61 -21.47 10.52 -4.37
CA ILE A 61 -22.88 10.87 -4.23
C ILE A 61 -23.29 12.03 -5.14
N SER A 62 -24.61 12.19 -5.33
CA SER A 62 -25.23 13.35 -5.99
C SER A 62 -26.15 14.14 -5.04
N ASN A 63 -26.28 13.72 -3.79
CA ASN A 63 -27.08 14.44 -2.80
C ASN A 63 -26.54 15.86 -2.60
N PRO A 64 -27.39 16.89 -2.44
CA PRO A 64 -26.98 18.26 -2.14
C PRO A 64 -26.55 18.43 -0.68
N VAL A 65 -25.82 17.47 -0.13
CA VAL A 65 -25.26 17.51 1.23
C VAL A 65 -24.07 18.43 1.24
N ALA A 66 -23.91 19.19 2.31
CA ALA A 66 -22.88 20.19 2.54
C ALA A 66 -21.64 19.99 1.66
N SER A 67 -21.59 20.76 0.57
CA SER A 67 -20.46 20.78 -0.32
C SER A 67 -19.38 21.66 0.31
N PHE A 68 -18.22 21.06 0.57
CA PHE A 68 -17.04 21.76 1.07
C PHE A 68 -16.08 22.07 -0.06
N PRO A 69 -15.33 23.19 0.03
CA PRO A 69 -14.42 23.58 -1.04
C PRO A 69 -13.21 22.66 -1.14
N ALA A 70 -12.62 22.61 -2.33
CA ALA A 70 -11.25 22.12 -2.51
C ALA A 70 -10.27 22.92 -1.64
N ASN A 71 -9.04 22.44 -1.51
CA ASN A 71 -8.00 23.03 -0.69
C ASN A 71 -8.38 23.12 0.79
N SER A 72 -8.99 22.08 1.30
CA SER A 72 -9.44 21.93 2.69
C SER A 72 -8.73 20.78 3.39
N ILE A 73 -8.77 20.76 4.73
CA ILE A 73 -8.33 19.63 5.54
C ILE A 73 -9.56 19.02 6.21
N THR A 74 -9.74 17.71 6.10
CA THR A 74 -10.71 16.98 6.90
C THR A 74 -10.04 16.38 8.12
N VAL A 75 -10.70 16.46 9.28
CA VAL A 75 -10.28 15.77 10.51
C VAL A 75 -11.47 15.02 11.04
N ASP A 76 -11.35 13.70 11.14
CA ASP A 76 -12.43 12.86 11.64
C ASP A 76 -12.50 12.83 13.17
N ILE A 77 -13.55 12.18 13.70
CA ILE A 77 -13.78 12.05 15.15
C ILE A 77 -12.67 11.28 15.87
N PHE A 78 -11.76 10.60 15.17
CA PHE A 78 -10.63 9.86 15.73
C PHE A 78 -9.31 10.63 15.60
N GLY A 79 -9.34 11.82 14.96
CA GLY A 79 -8.17 12.67 14.77
C GLY A 79 -7.37 12.34 13.50
N ASN A 80 -7.91 11.51 12.60
CA ASN A 80 -7.28 11.28 11.29
C ASN A 80 -7.46 12.51 10.41
N ALA A 81 -6.37 13.11 9.96
CA ALA A 81 -6.37 14.30 9.12
C ALA A 81 -5.97 13.99 7.68
N PHE A 82 -6.71 14.56 6.71
CA PHE A 82 -6.44 14.38 5.27
C PHE A 82 -6.63 15.68 4.51
N TYR A 83 -5.67 16.02 3.64
CA TYR A 83 -5.80 17.10 2.68
C TYR A 83 -6.76 16.74 1.55
N ARG A 84 -7.60 17.70 1.13
CA ARG A 84 -8.57 17.57 0.04
C ARG A 84 -8.26 18.59 -1.05
N SER A 85 -7.71 18.13 -2.16
CA SER A 85 -7.44 18.96 -3.34
C SER A 85 -8.68 19.16 -4.23
N TYR A 86 -9.83 18.59 -3.86
CA TYR A 86 -11.09 18.57 -4.61
C TYR A 86 -12.27 18.94 -3.71
N ALA A 87 -13.37 19.42 -4.30
CA ALA A 87 -14.63 19.65 -3.58
C ALA A 87 -15.30 18.33 -3.22
N PHE A 88 -15.94 18.24 -2.04
CA PHE A 88 -16.49 17.01 -1.49
C PHE A 88 -17.66 17.28 -0.55
N GLY A 89 -18.41 16.22 -0.21
CA GLY A 89 -19.35 16.20 0.91
C GLY A 89 -18.74 15.53 2.13
N ALA A 90 -19.14 15.91 3.34
CA ALA A 90 -18.65 15.30 4.58
C ALA A 90 -19.78 14.89 5.51
N GLY A 91 -19.63 13.72 6.16
CA GLY A 91 -20.50 13.21 7.20
C GLY A 91 -20.35 13.93 8.53
N ASP A 92 -21.32 13.73 9.45
CA ASP A 92 -21.34 14.35 10.78
C ASP A 92 -20.24 13.86 11.74
N ASP A 93 -19.44 12.92 11.32
CA ASP A 93 -18.25 12.38 12.00
C ASP A 93 -16.93 12.99 11.51
N THR A 94 -17.00 14.03 10.66
CA THR A 94 -15.84 14.66 10.03
C THR A 94 -15.94 16.17 10.12
N GLY A 95 -14.93 16.81 10.71
CA GLY A 95 -14.72 18.28 10.68
C GLY A 95 -13.98 18.69 9.42
N VAL A 96 -14.27 19.87 8.89
CA VAL A 96 -13.64 20.44 7.71
C VAL A 96 -13.04 21.80 8.05
N TYR A 97 -11.78 22.01 7.66
CA TYR A 97 -10.97 23.18 8.00
C TYR A 97 -10.43 23.82 6.73
N TRP A 98 -10.72 25.10 6.51
CA TRP A 98 -10.18 25.87 5.39
C TRP A 98 -10.08 27.35 5.73
N ASN A 99 -9.44 28.10 4.87
CA ASN A 99 -9.38 29.54 4.96
C ASN A 99 -9.91 30.12 3.65
N ASP A 100 -10.90 31.03 3.72
CA ASP A 100 -11.50 31.69 2.56
C ASP A 100 -10.96 33.12 2.34
N GLU A 101 -10.09 33.60 3.23
CA GLU A 101 -9.40 34.90 3.13
C GLU A 101 -7.95 34.74 2.71
N ILE A 102 -7.27 33.67 3.16
CA ILE A 102 -5.87 33.35 2.87
C ILE A 102 -5.81 32.08 2.04
N GLU A 103 -5.31 32.18 0.82
CA GLU A 103 -5.08 31.01 -0.01
C GLU A 103 -3.72 30.36 0.32
N TYR A 104 -3.75 29.26 1.06
CA TYR A 104 -2.57 28.43 1.29
C TYR A 104 -2.28 27.57 0.06
N SER A 105 -1.00 27.44 -0.31
CA SER A 105 -0.62 26.54 -1.39
C SER A 105 -0.94 25.08 -1.02
N PRO A 106 -1.17 24.18 -2.00
CA PRO A 106 -1.38 22.75 -1.74
C PRO A 106 -0.30 22.12 -0.87
N ARG A 107 0.98 22.49 -1.05
CA ARG A 107 2.08 21.98 -0.23
C ARG A 107 2.04 22.50 1.20
N ALA A 108 1.71 23.77 1.40
CA ALA A 108 1.49 24.31 2.75
C ALA A 108 0.34 23.58 3.45
N MET A 109 -0.76 23.29 2.75
CA MET A 109 -1.89 22.52 3.28
C MET A 109 -1.51 21.07 3.61
N ILE A 110 -0.66 20.42 2.81
CA ILE A 110 -0.11 19.08 3.11
C ILE A 110 0.75 19.12 4.37
N PHE A 111 1.61 20.13 4.51
CA PHE A 111 2.41 20.34 5.73
C PHE A 111 1.52 20.50 6.97
N LEU A 112 0.53 21.40 6.91
CA LEU A 112 -0.43 21.62 7.98
C LEU A 112 -1.19 20.34 8.34
N THR A 113 -1.64 19.58 7.34
CA THR A 113 -2.32 18.29 7.53
C THR A 113 -1.46 17.32 8.33
N SER A 114 -0.16 17.23 7.99
CA SER A 114 0.80 16.34 8.67
C SER A 114 1.02 16.73 10.12
N VAL A 115 1.14 18.03 10.39
CA VAL A 115 1.29 18.56 11.76
C VAL A 115 0.03 18.31 12.59
N ILE A 116 -1.16 18.58 12.02
CA ILE A 116 -2.44 18.31 12.68
C ILE A 116 -2.57 16.83 13.00
N SER A 117 -2.36 15.95 12.02
CA SER A 117 -2.44 14.50 12.19
C SER A 117 -1.51 14.01 13.31
N LYS A 118 -0.24 14.44 13.30
CA LYS A 118 0.74 14.10 14.36
C LYS A 118 0.30 14.61 15.72
N SER A 119 -0.26 15.82 15.78
CA SER A 119 -0.68 16.45 17.03
C SER A 119 -1.92 15.80 17.65
N LEU A 120 -2.74 15.13 16.84
CA LEU A 120 -3.97 14.44 17.26
C LEU A 120 -3.77 12.96 17.50
N LEU A 121 -2.65 12.39 17.06
CA LEU A 121 -2.36 10.96 17.13
C LEU A 121 -2.55 10.40 18.54
N GLY A 122 -3.40 9.38 18.68
CA GLY A 122 -3.66 8.69 19.94
C GLY A 122 -4.47 9.46 20.98
N LYS A 123 -4.96 10.67 20.67
CA LYS A 123 -5.75 11.49 21.60
C LYS A 123 -7.24 11.19 21.61
N TYR A 124 -7.74 10.62 20.52
CA TYR A 124 -9.16 10.37 20.32
C TYR A 124 -9.47 8.89 20.04
N SER A 125 -10.63 8.44 20.49
CA SER A 125 -11.09 7.07 20.37
C SER A 125 -12.61 7.01 20.30
N TYR A 126 -13.20 5.83 20.21
CA TYR A 126 -14.65 5.67 20.21
C TYR A 126 -15.33 6.28 21.45
N GLY A 127 -14.66 6.19 22.61
CA GLY A 127 -15.14 6.77 23.89
C GLY A 127 -14.86 8.27 24.07
N SER A 128 -13.97 8.86 23.26
CA SER A 128 -13.58 10.27 23.33
C SER A 128 -13.42 10.84 21.92
N LYS A 129 -14.53 11.25 21.31
CA LYS A 129 -14.59 11.69 19.92
C LYS A 129 -14.25 13.18 19.78
N LEU A 130 -13.43 13.54 18.80
CA LEU A 130 -13.21 14.93 18.43
C LEU A 130 -14.44 15.52 17.74
N ARG A 131 -14.75 16.78 18.06
CA ARG A 131 -15.73 17.58 17.33
C ARG A 131 -15.06 18.87 16.84
N SER A 132 -15.48 19.36 15.67
CA SER A 132 -14.90 20.57 15.09
C SER A 132 -15.00 21.78 16.03
N SER A 133 -16.12 21.89 16.77
CA SER A 133 -16.33 22.94 17.78
C SER A 133 -15.33 22.93 18.95
N GLN A 134 -14.70 21.78 19.23
CA GLN A 134 -13.69 21.63 20.27
C GLN A 134 -12.29 21.99 19.78
N SER A 135 -12.07 22.04 18.48
CA SER A 135 -10.75 22.17 17.86
C SER A 135 -10.29 23.62 17.67
N PHE A 136 -11.16 24.62 17.79
CA PHE A 136 -10.81 26.04 17.61
C PHE A 136 -9.57 26.47 18.40
N GLY A 137 -9.52 26.13 19.67
CA GLY A 137 -8.42 26.45 20.58
C GLY A 137 -7.26 25.43 20.58
N PHE A 138 -7.32 24.41 19.73
CA PHE A 138 -6.29 23.39 19.68
C PHE A 138 -5.01 23.97 19.11
N LYS A 139 -3.90 23.86 19.88
CA LYS A 139 -2.60 24.41 19.52
C LYS A 139 -1.74 23.40 18.80
N ILE A 140 -1.13 23.84 17.71
CA ILE A 140 -0.10 23.13 16.96
C ILE A 140 1.15 24.00 16.83
N ARG A 141 2.32 23.37 16.75
CA ARG A 141 3.58 24.09 16.52
C ARG A 141 3.86 24.16 15.03
N LEU A 142 4.13 25.37 14.54
CA LEU A 142 4.40 25.65 13.14
C LEU A 142 5.68 26.47 12.96
N PRO A 143 6.36 26.35 11.80
CA PRO A 143 7.53 27.15 11.50
C PRO A 143 7.15 28.62 11.34
N VAL A 144 7.98 29.51 11.91
CA VAL A 144 7.78 30.95 11.87
C VAL A 144 8.99 31.69 11.32
N LYS A 145 8.72 32.86 10.74
CA LYS A 145 9.70 33.86 10.33
C LYS A 145 9.19 35.27 10.72
N ASN A 146 9.96 35.98 11.52
CA ASN A 146 9.56 37.28 12.03
C ASN A 146 8.17 37.28 12.70
N GLY A 147 7.86 36.25 13.48
CA GLY A 147 6.58 36.11 14.21
C GLY A 147 5.37 35.70 13.36
N ASN A 148 5.52 35.51 12.06
CA ASN A 148 4.46 35.07 11.15
C ASN A 148 4.69 33.62 10.69
N LEU A 149 3.63 32.95 10.20
CA LEU A 149 3.76 31.64 9.57
C LEU A 149 4.77 31.66 8.43
N HIS A 150 5.72 30.75 8.44
CA HIS A 150 6.74 30.64 7.41
C HIS A 150 6.24 29.72 6.27
N LEU A 151 5.32 30.23 5.45
CA LEU A 151 4.67 29.47 4.36
C LEU A 151 5.69 28.97 3.32
N ASP A 152 6.66 29.82 2.94
CA ASP A 152 7.73 29.40 2.00
C ASP A 152 8.53 28.21 2.52
N PHE A 153 8.78 28.16 3.84
CA PHE A 153 9.43 26.99 4.44
C PHE A 153 8.59 25.73 4.30
N MET A 154 7.28 25.81 4.61
CA MET A 154 6.36 24.67 4.51
C MET A 154 6.31 24.14 3.08
N GLU A 155 6.24 25.04 2.11
CA GLU A 155 6.20 24.70 0.69
C GLU A 155 7.50 24.04 0.22
N ASN A 156 8.65 24.65 0.54
CA ASN A 156 9.97 24.13 0.18
C ASN A 156 10.26 22.77 0.84
N PHE A 157 9.87 22.61 2.11
CA PHE A 157 10.04 21.34 2.82
C PHE A 157 9.26 20.20 2.15
N VAL A 158 7.99 20.43 1.80
CA VAL A 158 7.17 19.44 1.12
C VAL A 158 7.69 19.18 -0.29
N ALA A 159 8.13 20.22 -1.02
CA ALA A 159 8.73 20.08 -2.34
C ALA A 159 9.99 19.19 -2.31
N GLU A 160 10.87 19.40 -1.32
CA GLU A 160 12.08 18.58 -1.14
C GLU A 160 11.73 17.14 -0.81
N LEU A 161 10.76 16.92 0.10
CA LEU A 161 10.28 15.58 0.45
C LEU A 161 9.67 14.86 -0.77
N GLU A 162 8.86 15.56 -1.57
CA GLU A 162 8.30 15.01 -2.82
C GLU A 162 9.39 14.64 -3.82
N ALA A 163 10.39 15.51 -4.00
CA ALA A 163 11.53 15.27 -4.90
C ALA A 163 12.33 14.03 -4.46
N GLN A 164 12.63 13.91 -3.18
CA GLN A 164 13.34 12.77 -2.62
C GLN A 164 12.56 11.46 -2.82
N ARG A 165 11.26 11.46 -2.50
CA ARG A 165 10.42 10.26 -2.68
C ARG A 165 10.27 9.86 -4.14
N THR A 166 10.20 10.83 -5.04
CA THR A 166 10.17 10.58 -6.48
C THR A 166 11.50 9.96 -6.97
N ALA A 167 12.63 10.46 -6.48
CA ALA A 167 13.94 9.91 -6.81
C ALA A 167 14.13 8.47 -6.26
N GLU A 168 13.67 8.20 -5.04
CA GLU A 168 13.67 6.85 -4.45
C GLU A 168 12.81 5.88 -5.27
N LEU A 169 11.60 6.32 -5.69
CA LEU A 169 10.72 5.53 -6.54
C LEU A 169 11.37 5.23 -7.90
N GLU A 170 11.96 6.22 -8.54
CA GLU A 170 12.67 6.07 -9.82
C GLU A 170 13.84 5.08 -9.71
N ALA A 171 14.64 5.19 -8.65
CA ALA A 171 15.73 4.28 -8.38
C ALA A 171 15.22 2.83 -8.19
N TYR A 172 14.13 2.67 -7.45
CA TYR A 172 13.49 1.37 -7.25
C TYR A 172 12.97 0.78 -8.57
N LEU A 173 12.22 1.55 -9.37
CA LEU A 173 11.68 1.11 -10.65
C LEU A 173 12.79 0.67 -11.61
N SER A 174 13.89 1.42 -11.65
CA SER A 174 15.08 1.09 -12.46
C SER A 174 15.77 -0.19 -11.97
N ALA A 175 16.05 -0.29 -10.67
CA ALA A 175 16.72 -1.45 -10.08
C ALA A 175 15.88 -2.73 -10.18
N ALA A 176 14.55 -2.61 -10.09
CA ALA A 176 13.62 -3.72 -10.21
C ALA A 176 13.31 -4.11 -11.67
N GLY A 177 13.82 -3.38 -12.67
CA GLY A 177 13.53 -3.62 -14.09
C GLY A 177 12.09 -3.32 -14.48
N LEU A 178 11.38 -2.48 -13.69
CA LEU A 178 9.96 -2.18 -13.86
C LEU A 178 9.68 -0.88 -14.62
N LYS A 179 10.72 -0.21 -15.11
CA LYS A 179 10.56 1.09 -15.79
C LYS A 179 9.97 0.98 -17.19
N ASP A 180 10.26 -0.10 -17.92
CA ASP A 180 9.68 -0.36 -19.23
C ASP A 180 8.31 -1.03 -19.06
N TYR A 181 7.24 -0.27 -19.36
CA TYR A 181 5.85 -0.75 -19.36
C TYR A 181 5.29 -0.95 -20.77
N THR A 182 6.15 -0.86 -21.81
CA THR A 182 5.74 -1.10 -23.20
C THR A 182 5.58 -2.60 -23.44
N LEU A 183 4.41 -3.02 -23.87
CA LEU A 183 4.17 -4.41 -24.20
C LEU A 183 4.89 -4.79 -25.50
N THR A 184 5.50 -5.97 -25.51
CA THR A 184 5.97 -6.59 -26.77
C THR A 184 4.80 -7.23 -27.50
N THR A 185 4.99 -7.55 -28.78
CA THR A 185 3.98 -8.24 -29.58
C THR A 185 3.60 -9.61 -28.99
N GLU A 186 4.57 -10.31 -28.39
CA GLU A 186 4.35 -11.59 -27.72
C GLU A 186 3.52 -11.42 -26.44
N GLU A 187 3.78 -10.37 -25.67
CA GLU A 187 3.02 -10.05 -24.47
C GLU A 187 1.58 -9.65 -24.79
N GLU A 188 1.36 -8.86 -25.86
CA GLU A 188 0.01 -8.52 -26.34
C GLU A 188 -0.76 -9.77 -26.77
N ARG A 189 -0.09 -10.68 -27.50
CA ARG A 189 -0.69 -11.97 -27.92
C ARG A 189 -1.02 -12.85 -26.73
N ALA A 190 -0.15 -12.91 -25.72
CA ALA A 190 -0.40 -13.71 -24.53
C ALA A 190 -1.63 -13.22 -23.74
N LEU A 191 -1.81 -11.91 -23.60
CA LEU A 191 -3.00 -11.30 -22.99
C LEU A 191 -4.25 -11.60 -23.81
N ALA A 192 -4.22 -11.37 -25.13
CA ALA A 192 -5.35 -11.63 -26.03
C ALA A 192 -5.76 -13.12 -26.00
N ALA A 193 -4.80 -14.05 -26.02
CA ALA A 193 -5.08 -15.47 -25.93
C ALA A 193 -5.78 -15.87 -24.63
N LEU A 194 -5.43 -15.21 -23.48
CA LEU A 194 -6.13 -15.42 -22.21
C LEU A 194 -7.56 -14.89 -22.27
N GLU A 195 -7.76 -13.65 -22.76
CA GLU A 195 -9.09 -13.02 -22.87
C GLU A 195 -10.02 -13.81 -23.77
N ASN A 196 -9.50 -14.28 -24.93
CA ASN A 196 -10.25 -15.07 -25.91
C ASN A 196 -10.45 -16.53 -25.49
N LYS A 197 -9.91 -16.96 -24.33
CA LYS A 197 -9.97 -18.34 -23.82
C LYS A 197 -9.33 -19.36 -24.77
N GLU A 198 -8.29 -18.99 -25.47
CA GLU A 198 -7.55 -19.85 -26.41
C GLU A 198 -6.52 -20.74 -25.70
N ILE A 199 -6.31 -20.51 -24.40
CA ILE A 199 -5.34 -21.25 -23.61
C ILE A 199 -5.93 -22.55 -23.06
N THR A 200 -5.23 -23.64 -23.31
CA THR A 200 -5.57 -24.94 -22.72
C THR A 200 -5.01 -25.03 -21.31
N PHE A 201 -5.86 -25.35 -20.34
CA PHE A 201 -5.47 -25.64 -18.98
C PHE A 201 -5.57 -27.15 -18.72
N ILE A 202 -4.50 -27.73 -18.19
CA ILE A 202 -4.46 -29.16 -17.84
C ILE A 202 -4.29 -29.28 -16.32
N GLU A 203 -4.92 -30.30 -15.77
CA GLU A 203 -4.86 -30.63 -14.34
C GLU A 203 -3.58 -31.39 -14.00
N TYR A 204 -2.87 -30.92 -12.98
CA TYR A 204 -1.67 -31.56 -12.44
C TYR A 204 -1.79 -31.74 -10.93
N LYS A 205 -1.31 -32.84 -10.39
CA LYS A 205 -1.15 -32.96 -8.93
C LYS A 205 -0.05 -32.02 -8.48
N VAL A 206 -0.30 -31.30 -7.37
CA VAL A 206 0.68 -30.38 -6.81
C VAL A 206 2.02 -31.07 -6.56
N VAL A 207 1.97 -32.31 -6.05
CA VAL A 207 3.17 -33.09 -5.74
C VAL A 207 3.92 -33.60 -6.96
N ASP A 208 3.31 -33.62 -8.14
CA ASP A 208 4.02 -33.94 -9.39
C ASP A 208 4.89 -32.77 -9.85
N LEU A 209 4.43 -31.55 -9.60
CA LEU A 209 5.13 -30.32 -9.95
C LEU A 209 6.14 -29.88 -8.87
N PHE A 210 5.83 -30.09 -7.60
CA PHE A 210 6.59 -29.53 -6.49
C PHE A 210 7.10 -30.58 -5.51
N THR A 211 8.26 -30.28 -4.93
CA THR A 211 8.68 -30.87 -3.66
C THR A 211 8.06 -30.04 -2.55
N VAL A 212 7.16 -30.62 -1.76
CA VAL A 212 6.44 -29.95 -0.67
C VAL A 212 7.16 -30.23 0.65
N LYS A 213 7.49 -29.17 1.39
CA LYS A 213 8.09 -29.25 2.73
C LYS A 213 7.30 -28.40 3.72
N ASN A 214 7.25 -28.83 4.97
CA ASN A 214 6.87 -27.96 6.06
C ASN A 214 8.01 -26.98 6.34
N THR A 215 7.68 -25.76 6.76
CA THR A 215 8.67 -24.80 7.23
C THR A 215 9.24 -25.18 8.60
N ASN A 216 10.40 -24.65 8.92
CA ASN A 216 10.86 -24.57 10.30
C ASN A 216 9.93 -23.66 11.12
N ASN A 217 10.14 -23.61 12.45
CA ASN A 217 9.27 -22.85 13.34
C ASN A 217 10.06 -22.06 14.37
N ILE A 218 9.80 -20.75 14.43
CA ILE A 218 10.24 -19.86 15.50
C ILE A 218 9.00 -19.12 16.00
N LEU A 219 8.63 -19.32 17.26
CA LEU A 219 7.44 -18.66 17.81
C LEU A 219 7.66 -17.15 17.91
N SER A 220 6.62 -16.38 17.62
CA SER A 220 6.70 -14.89 17.61
C SER A 220 7.17 -14.31 18.95
N ARG A 221 6.93 -14.99 20.09
CA ARG A 221 7.41 -14.58 21.40
C ARG A 221 8.93 -14.73 21.59
N ASP A 222 9.57 -15.58 20.75
CA ASP A 222 11.01 -15.87 20.82
C ASP A 222 11.80 -15.04 19.80
N VAL A 223 11.12 -14.09 19.15
CA VAL A 223 11.67 -13.21 18.09
C VAL A 223 11.86 -11.80 18.62
N THR A 224 13.02 -11.21 18.33
CA THR A 224 13.23 -9.77 18.47
C THR A 224 13.00 -9.11 17.10
N PRO A 225 11.91 -8.35 16.90
CA PRO A 225 11.65 -7.67 15.63
C PRO A 225 12.79 -6.72 15.24
N ASN A 226 13.08 -6.66 13.94
CA ASN A 226 14.12 -5.78 13.37
C ASN A 226 15.53 -6.03 13.91
N SER A 227 15.83 -7.27 14.33
CA SER A 227 17.14 -7.66 14.87
C SER A 227 18.14 -8.12 13.79
N GLY A 228 17.73 -8.21 12.53
CA GLY A 228 18.55 -8.70 11.43
C GLY A 228 17.99 -8.35 10.06
N ASN A 229 18.50 -9.04 9.03
CA ASN A 229 18.14 -8.79 7.63
C ASN A 229 17.35 -9.95 6.97
N THR A 230 17.16 -11.08 7.68
CA THR A 230 16.45 -12.23 7.12
C THR A 230 14.94 -12.08 7.37
N PRO A 231 14.08 -12.19 6.33
CA PRO A 231 12.64 -12.11 6.49
C PRO A 231 12.11 -13.13 7.49
N TYR A 232 11.19 -12.72 8.33
CA TYR A 232 10.42 -13.56 9.23
C TYR A 232 8.96 -13.57 8.79
N LEU A 233 8.51 -14.72 8.29
CA LEU A 233 7.20 -14.88 7.69
C LEU A 233 6.13 -15.28 8.70
N SER A 234 4.96 -14.73 8.50
CA SER A 234 3.72 -15.15 9.16
C SER A 234 2.65 -15.43 8.11
N ALA A 235 1.60 -16.16 8.47
CA ALA A 235 0.50 -16.45 7.56
C ALA A 235 -0.42 -15.22 7.37
N SER A 236 0.16 -14.06 7.01
CA SER A 236 -0.51 -12.77 6.75
C SER A 236 -0.56 -12.45 5.27
N ARG A 237 -1.64 -11.80 4.82
CA ARG A 237 -1.77 -11.28 3.44
C ARG A 237 -0.99 -9.98 3.22
N GLU A 238 -0.57 -9.32 4.29
CA GLU A 238 0.14 -8.07 4.22
C GLU A 238 1.63 -8.28 3.97
N ASN A 239 2.27 -7.33 3.30
CA ASN A 239 3.72 -7.24 3.09
C ASN A 239 4.35 -8.58 2.61
N ASN A 240 3.71 -9.28 1.67
CA ASN A 240 4.18 -10.57 1.14
C ASN A 240 4.46 -11.60 2.24
N ALA A 241 3.64 -11.66 3.29
CA ALA A 241 3.77 -12.48 4.49
C ALA A 241 4.94 -12.10 5.43
N VAL A 242 5.75 -11.09 5.10
CA VAL A 242 6.87 -10.65 5.95
C VAL A 242 6.36 -9.79 7.10
N SER A 243 6.48 -10.28 8.33
CA SER A 243 6.07 -9.57 9.54
C SER A 243 7.21 -8.78 10.18
N SER A 244 8.46 -9.18 9.96
CA SER A 244 9.67 -8.50 10.45
C SER A 244 10.92 -9.02 9.73
N TYR A 245 12.06 -8.39 10.00
CA TYR A 245 13.39 -8.90 9.64
C TYR A 245 14.15 -9.24 10.91
N ILE A 246 14.71 -10.46 10.98
CA ILE A 246 15.33 -10.93 12.22
C ILE A 246 16.68 -11.60 11.98
N SER A 247 17.44 -11.76 13.05
CA SER A 247 18.58 -12.66 13.16
C SER A 247 18.24 -13.74 14.17
N HIS A 248 18.39 -15.00 13.78
CA HIS A 248 18.16 -16.16 14.64
C HIS A 248 19.09 -17.32 14.23
N ARG A 249 18.87 -18.54 14.72
CA ARG A 249 19.70 -19.71 14.42
C ARG A 249 19.61 -20.06 12.95
N GLU A 250 20.75 -20.19 12.26
CA GLU A 250 20.82 -20.46 10.82
C GLU A 250 20.19 -21.80 10.41
N ASN A 251 20.22 -22.82 11.31
CA ASN A 251 19.60 -24.10 11.05
C ASN A 251 18.07 -24.09 10.98
N LEU A 252 17.43 -22.96 11.32
CA LEU A 252 15.99 -22.73 11.20
C LEU A 252 15.60 -21.90 9.99
N ILE A 253 16.55 -21.61 9.11
CA ILE A 253 16.29 -20.89 7.85
C ILE A 253 15.70 -21.87 6.83
N ASP A 254 14.56 -21.49 6.25
CA ASP A 254 13.98 -22.13 5.08
C ASP A 254 14.52 -21.48 3.81
N LYS A 255 14.69 -22.28 2.76
CA LYS A 255 15.24 -21.80 1.49
C LYS A 255 14.23 -20.99 0.70
N GLY A 256 14.71 -19.89 0.11
CA GLY A 256 13.96 -19.07 -0.83
C GLY A 256 13.75 -19.72 -2.19
N ASN A 257 13.41 -18.91 -3.18
CA ASN A 257 12.94 -19.30 -4.51
C ASN A 257 11.85 -20.36 -4.45
N CYS A 258 10.82 -20.12 -3.62
CA CYS A 258 9.72 -21.06 -3.41
C CYS A 258 8.37 -20.33 -3.31
N ILE A 259 7.30 -21.12 -3.47
CA ILE A 259 5.95 -20.70 -3.11
C ILE A 259 5.73 -21.05 -1.65
N PHE A 260 5.44 -20.04 -0.84
CA PHE A 260 5.07 -20.19 0.57
C PHE A 260 3.56 -20.23 0.70
N ILE A 261 3.03 -21.14 1.50
CA ILE A 261 1.60 -21.23 1.84
C ILE A 261 1.44 -21.18 3.36
N GLY A 262 0.74 -20.14 3.84
CA GLY A 262 0.36 -20.02 5.24
C GLY A 262 -0.68 -21.08 5.61
N GLY A 263 -0.33 -22.00 6.52
CA GLY A 263 -1.12 -23.19 6.79
C GLY A 263 -2.55 -22.93 7.25
N LYS A 264 -2.78 -21.90 8.08
CA LYS A 264 -4.09 -21.57 8.67
C LYS A 264 -4.93 -20.64 7.81
N THR A 265 -4.31 -19.75 7.05
CA THR A 265 -4.99 -18.65 6.33
C THR A 265 -5.07 -18.88 4.84
N PHE A 266 -4.35 -19.89 4.35
CA PHE A 266 -4.17 -20.14 2.92
C PHE A 266 -3.68 -18.89 2.15
N VAL A 267 -2.77 -18.15 2.76
CA VAL A 267 -2.04 -17.08 2.08
C VAL A 267 -0.96 -17.71 1.23
N VAL A 268 -0.92 -17.41 -0.06
CA VAL A 268 0.05 -17.96 -1.00
C VAL A 268 0.93 -16.84 -1.51
N THR A 269 2.26 -16.95 -1.32
CA THR A 269 3.21 -15.89 -1.70
C THR A 269 4.48 -16.47 -2.31
N TYR A 270 5.17 -15.71 -3.17
CA TYR A 270 6.49 -16.03 -3.65
C TYR A 270 7.55 -15.47 -2.71
N GLN A 271 8.47 -16.32 -2.25
CA GLN A 271 9.60 -15.92 -1.44
C GLN A 271 10.90 -16.08 -2.26
N ALA A 272 11.52 -14.93 -2.58
CA ALA A 272 12.75 -14.91 -3.36
C ALA A 272 13.97 -15.34 -2.54
N GLU A 273 14.03 -14.85 -1.30
CA GLU A 273 15.16 -15.00 -0.39
C GLU A 273 14.90 -16.08 0.67
N ASP A 274 15.96 -16.56 1.28
CA ASP A 274 15.89 -17.43 2.47
C ASP A 274 15.18 -16.70 3.61
N PHE A 275 14.41 -17.42 4.44
CA PHE A 275 13.55 -16.80 5.45
C PHE A 275 13.38 -17.70 6.69
N TYR A 276 12.86 -17.10 7.76
CA TYR A 276 12.35 -17.81 8.94
C TYR A 276 10.82 -17.84 8.90
N SER A 277 10.21 -18.85 9.50
CA SER A 277 8.76 -18.99 9.56
C SER A 277 8.25 -19.08 11.01
N ASN A 278 7.05 -18.56 11.23
CA ASN A 278 6.40 -18.53 12.54
C ASN A 278 5.62 -19.80 12.92
N ASP A 279 5.43 -20.74 12.01
CA ASP A 279 4.59 -21.92 12.23
C ASP A 279 5.04 -23.09 11.34
N SER A 280 5.27 -24.25 11.93
CA SER A 280 5.64 -25.50 11.23
C SER A 280 4.52 -26.08 10.37
N HIS A 281 3.29 -25.53 10.44
CA HIS A 281 2.19 -25.91 9.56
C HIS A 281 2.20 -25.15 8.23
N ASN A 282 3.04 -24.12 8.10
CA ASN A 282 3.24 -23.47 6.83
C ASN A 282 3.99 -24.39 5.86
N LEU A 283 3.77 -24.20 4.57
CA LEU A 283 4.36 -25.07 3.53
C LEU A 283 5.24 -24.25 2.58
N CYS A 284 6.34 -24.87 2.15
CA CYS A 284 7.16 -24.42 1.03
C CYS A 284 7.01 -25.41 -0.13
N LEU A 285 6.69 -24.88 -1.31
CA LEU A 285 6.60 -25.61 -2.55
C LEU A 285 7.78 -25.22 -3.43
N TYR A 286 8.69 -26.17 -3.66
CA TYR A 286 9.86 -26.00 -4.52
C TYR A 286 9.59 -26.68 -5.86
N LEU A 287 9.59 -25.90 -6.94
CA LEU A 287 9.37 -26.42 -8.29
C LEU A 287 10.47 -27.47 -8.62
N LYS A 288 10.06 -28.64 -9.11
CA LYS A 288 10.97 -29.74 -9.43
C LYS A 288 11.81 -29.43 -10.66
N GLU A 289 11.21 -28.80 -11.68
CA GLU A 289 11.90 -28.31 -12.87
C GLU A 289 12.60 -27.00 -12.52
N LYS A 290 13.83 -27.10 -12.04
CA LYS A 290 14.58 -25.97 -11.48
C LYS A 290 14.87 -24.87 -12.47
N GLU A 291 15.07 -25.20 -13.74
CA GLU A 291 15.29 -24.24 -14.84
C GLU A 291 14.07 -23.35 -15.06
N GLU A 292 12.88 -23.86 -14.72
CA GLU A 292 11.60 -23.17 -14.86
C GLU A 292 11.17 -22.44 -13.60
N ALA A 293 11.94 -22.52 -12.51
CA ALA A 293 11.63 -21.91 -11.21
C ALA A 293 11.89 -20.40 -11.20
N SER A 294 11.56 -19.70 -12.28
CA SER A 294 11.61 -18.23 -12.34
C SER A 294 10.53 -17.60 -11.46
N LYS A 295 10.77 -16.37 -11.00
CA LYS A 295 9.77 -15.58 -10.25
C LYS A 295 8.45 -15.48 -11.02
N LEU A 296 8.51 -15.21 -12.33
CA LEU A 296 7.32 -14.99 -13.15
C LEU A 296 6.49 -16.28 -13.28
N ASN A 297 7.13 -17.42 -13.51
CA ASN A 297 6.45 -18.71 -13.56
C ASN A 297 5.78 -19.02 -12.21
N GLN A 298 6.48 -18.83 -11.10
CA GLN A 298 5.92 -19.07 -9.78
C GLN A 298 4.75 -18.12 -9.45
N LEU A 299 4.79 -16.85 -9.86
CA LEU A 299 3.67 -15.92 -9.70
C LEU A 299 2.42 -16.36 -10.51
N CYS A 300 2.61 -16.88 -11.73
CA CYS A 300 1.51 -17.46 -12.50
C CYS A 300 0.89 -18.65 -11.77
N ILE A 301 1.75 -19.55 -11.30
CA ILE A 301 1.31 -20.76 -10.57
C ILE A 301 0.61 -20.40 -9.25
N ILE A 302 1.08 -19.38 -8.53
CA ILE A 302 0.39 -18.85 -7.32
C ILE A 302 -1.04 -18.48 -7.65
N SER A 303 -1.26 -17.71 -8.73
CA SER A 303 -2.61 -17.32 -9.16
C SER A 303 -3.49 -18.54 -9.48
N CYS A 304 -2.91 -19.57 -10.08
CA CYS A 304 -3.60 -20.83 -10.34
C CYS A 304 -3.91 -21.59 -9.04
N ILE A 305 -2.97 -21.67 -8.10
CA ILE A 305 -3.16 -22.30 -6.78
C ILE A 305 -4.29 -21.60 -6.01
N GLU A 306 -4.26 -20.26 -5.91
CA GLU A 306 -5.29 -19.51 -5.22
C GLU A 306 -6.67 -19.73 -5.84
N ARG A 307 -6.77 -19.73 -7.17
CA ARG A 307 -8.02 -19.98 -7.88
C ARG A 307 -8.57 -21.41 -7.66
N ASN A 308 -7.68 -22.42 -7.66
CA ASN A 308 -8.10 -23.82 -7.56
C ASN A 308 -8.31 -24.30 -6.13
N LEU A 309 -7.54 -23.79 -5.16
CA LEU A 309 -7.52 -24.29 -3.79
C LEU A 309 -8.04 -23.28 -2.75
N GLY A 310 -8.16 -21.98 -3.12
CA GLY A 310 -8.54 -20.93 -2.17
C GLY A 310 -9.93 -21.10 -1.57
N HIS A 311 -10.85 -21.77 -2.27
CA HIS A 311 -12.18 -22.09 -1.75
C HIS A 311 -12.20 -23.30 -0.82
N LYS A 312 -11.14 -24.16 -0.87
CA LYS A 312 -11.05 -25.42 -0.13
C LYS A 312 -10.49 -25.23 1.28
N TYR A 313 -9.61 -24.25 1.47
CA TYR A 313 -8.87 -24.04 2.70
C TYR A 313 -9.22 -22.73 3.38
N SER A 314 -9.39 -22.78 4.69
CA SER A 314 -9.73 -21.65 5.55
C SER A 314 -9.19 -21.84 6.96
N TRP A 315 -9.41 -20.89 7.85
CA TRP A 315 -9.03 -21.01 9.26
C TRP A 315 -9.60 -22.28 9.93
N GLY A 316 -10.85 -22.68 9.59
CA GLY A 316 -11.49 -23.87 10.14
C GLY A 316 -11.09 -25.17 9.45
N ASP A 317 -10.51 -25.11 8.26
CA ASP A 317 -10.02 -26.25 7.48
C ASP A 317 -8.65 -25.94 6.86
N SER A 318 -7.62 -25.95 7.72
CA SER A 318 -6.25 -25.59 7.34
C SER A 318 -5.64 -26.58 6.35
N ILE A 319 -4.84 -26.05 5.40
CA ILE A 319 -4.00 -26.91 4.55
C ILE A 319 -2.90 -27.57 5.38
N SER A 320 -2.45 -28.73 4.93
CA SER A 320 -1.31 -29.42 5.53
C SER A 320 -0.55 -30.22 4.48
N ASN A 321 0.68 -30.63 4.81
CA ASN A 321 1.49 -31.44 3.93
C ASN A 321 0.77 -32.76 3.54
N LYS A 322 -0.04 -33.32 4.46
CA LYS A 322 -0.84 -34.54 4.17
C LYS A 322 -1.96 -34.27 3.17
N LYS A 323 -2.69 -33.15 3.32
CA LYS A 323 -3.83 -32.80 2.46
C LYS A 323 -3.39 -32.44 1.04
N ILE A 324 -2.32 -31.65 0.89
CA ILE A 324 -1.83 -31.18 -0.41
C ILE A 324 -1.34 -32.33 -1.32
N GLN A 325 -1.06 -33.49 -0.76
CA GLN A 325 -0.62 -34.68 -1.55
C GLN A 325 -1.66 -35.10 -2.58
N THR A 326 -2.93 -34.83 -2.35
CA THR A 326 -4.04 -35.18 -3.24
C THR A 326 -4.59 -34.00 -4.01
N ASP A 327 -4.09 -32.80 -3.75
CA ASP A 327 -4.56 -31.59 -4.41
C ASP A 327 -4.03 -31.48 -5.83
N THR A 328 -4.88 -30.90 -6.68
CA THR A 328 -4.59 -30.63 -8.08
C THR A 328 -4.72 -29.16 -8.40
N VAL A 329 -3.99 -28.70 -9.41
CA VAL A 329 -4.05 -27.35 -9.94
C VAL A 329 -4.14 -27.38 -11.46
N PHE A 330 -4.91 -26.49 -12.05
CA PHE A 330 -4.96 -26.30 -13.48
C PHE A 330 -3.93 -25.26 -13.89
N LEU A 331 -3.02 -25.63 -14.80
CA LEU A 331 -1.99 -24.71 -15.33
C LEU A 331 -2.13 -24.54 -16.84
N PRO A 332 -1.77 -23.34 -17.36
CA PRO A 332 -1.58 -23.17 -18.81
C PRO A 332 -0.65 -24.22 -19.36
N SER A 333 -1.06 -24.89 -20.43
CA SER A 333 -0.38 -26.10 -20.90
C SER A 333 -0.31 -26.16 -22.42
N LYS A 334 0.80 -26.74 -22.90
CA LYS A 334 1.06 -27.01 -24.30
C LYS A 334 1.66 -28.41 -24.47
N ASN A 335 1.13 -29.19 -25.42
CA ASN A 335 1.60 -30.55 -25.68
C ASN A 335 1.60 -31.46 -24.42
N GLY A 336 0.61 -31.30 -23.54
CA GLY A 336 0.47 -32.13 -22.34
C GLY A 336 1.41 -31.78 -21.17
N LYS A 337 2.16 -30.66 -21.26
CA LYS A 337 3.07 -30.17 -20.21
C LYS A 337 2.72 -28.72 -19.84
N PRO A 338 3.11 -28.23 -18.63
CA PRO A 338 2.99 -26.84 -18.29
C PRO A 338 3.72 -25.93 -19.30
N ASP A 339 3.07 -24.88 -19.77
CA ASP A 339 3.65 -23.92 -20.72
C ASP A 339 4.30 -22.76 -19.94
N TYR A 340 5.50 -23.01 -19.41
CA TYR A 340 6.24 -22.05 -18.64
C TYR A 340 6.63 -20.79 -19.44
N ALA A 341 6.87 -20.93 -20.76
CA ALA A 341 7.18 -19.81 -21.62
C ALA A 341 5.97 -18.86 -21.73
N TYR A 342 4.77 -19.43 -21.92
CA TYR A 342 3.55 -18.64 -21.91
C TYR A 342 3.29 -17.99 -20.55
N MET A 343 3.45 -18.73 -19.44
CA MET A 343 3.25 -18.20 -18.08
C MET A 343 4.17 -17.01 -17.81
N GLN A 344 5.42 -17.10 -18.19
CA GLN A 344 6.41 -16.04 -18.02
C GLN A 344 6.03 -14.79 -18.83
N THR A 345 5.68 -14.96 -20.11
CA THR A 345 5.25 -13.87 -20.98
C THR A 345 3.98 -13.19 -20.47
N LEU A 346 2.99 -13.98 -20.04
CA LEU A 346 1.74 -13.46 -19.49
C LEU A 346 1.97 -12.61 -18.23
N ILE A 347 2.75 -13.10 -17.28
CA ILE A 347 3.00 -12.37 -16.03
C ILE A 347 3.85 -11.14 -16.28
N SER A 348 4.80 -11.17 -17.21
CA SER A 348 5.53 -9.99 -17.66
C SER A 348 4.57 -8.92 -18.20
N ALA A 349 3.65 -9.30 -19.06
CA ALA A 349 2.63 -8.39 -19.60
C ALA A 349 1.74 -7.79 -18.51
N VAL A 350 1.27 -8.61 -17.57
CA VAL A 350 0.45 -8.15 -16.43
C VAL A 350 1.21 -7.18 -15.55
N GLN A 351 2.49 -7.46 -15.23
CA GLN A 351 3.34 -6.56 -14.45
C GLN A 351 3.50 -5.20 -15.14
N LYS A 352 3.74 -5.18 -16.45
CA LYS A 352 3.84 -3.95 -17.23
C LYS A 352 2.55 -3.14 -17.22
N GLN A 353 1.39 -3.79 -17.34
CA GLN A 353 0.09 -3.11 -17.25
C GLN A 353 -0.15 -2.50 -15.86
N VAL A 354 0.15 -3.24 -14.79
CA VAL A 354 -0.07 -2.78 -13.42
C VAL A 354 0.87 -1.62 -13.05
N ILE A 355 2.14 -1.66 -13.49
CA ILE A 355 3.14 -0.64 -13.12
C ILE A 355 3.02 0.64 -13.97
N LYS A 356 2.37 0.58 -15.12
CA LYS A 356 2.31 1.67 -16.10
C LYS A 356 1.97 3.03 -15.51
N ASP A 357 0.91 3.11 -14.71
CA ASP A 357 0.46 4.38 -14.15
C ASP A 357 1.42 4.91 -13.07
N VAL A 358 2.10 4.01 -12.35
CA VAL A 358 3.12 4.39 -11.37
C VAL A 358 4.35 4.99 -12.07
N VAL A 359 4.81 4.37 -13.16
CA VAL A 359 5.95 4.88 -13.95
C VAL A 359 5.60 6.22 -14.56
N ARG A 360 4.44 6.35 -15.17
CA ARG A 360 3.98 7.64 -15.75
C ARG A 360 3.91 8.73 -14.71
N TYR A 361 3.37 8.44 -13.52
CA TYR A 361 3.35 9.39 -12.42
C TYR A 361 4.77 9.83 -12.02
N ALA A 362 5.72 8.90 -11.90
CA ALA A 362 7.11 9.23 -11.58
C ALA A 362 7.75 10.12 -12.65
N ASP A 363 7.58 9.79 -13.94
CA ASP A 363 8.12 10.55 -15.06
C ASP A 363 7.53 11.98 -15.13
N GLU A 364 6.22 12.14 -14.92
CA GLU A 364 5.55 13.44 -14.88
C GLU A 364 6.07 14.32 -13.73
N LYS A 365 6.27 13.75 -12.54
CA LYS A 365 6.84 14.46 -11.39
C LYS A 365 8.30 14.89 -11.63
N ILE A 366 9.11 14.03 -12.21
CA ILE A 366 10.51 14.34 -12.57
C ILE A 366 10.58 15.46 -13.60
N ALA A 367 9.73 15.40 -14.64
CA ALA A 367 9.68 16.44 -15.67
C ALA A 367 9.27 17.80 -15.07
N ALA A 368 8.26 17.82 -14.19
CA ALA A 368 7.83 19.03 -13.51
C ALA A 368 8.94 19.64 -12.63
N THR A 369 9.68 18.81 -11.88
CA THR A 369 10.79 19.29 -11.05
C THR A 369 11.92 19.89 -11.89
N LYS A 370 12.30 19.26 -13.01
CA LYS A 370 13.33 19.77 -13.92
C LYS A 370 12.96 21.12 -14.53
N THR A 371 11.68 21.34 -14.81
CA THR A 371 11.19 22.62 -15.39
C THR A 371 11.29 23.77 -14.38
N VAL A 372 11.11 23.49 -13.09
CA VAL A 372 11.21 24.50 -12.02
C VAL A 372 12.68 24.85 -11.72
N THR A 373 13.59 23.88 -11.79
CA THR A 373 15.03 24.10 -11.52
C THR A 373 15.78 24.73 -12.69
N ALA A 374 15.19 24.74 -13.90
CA ALA A 374 15.77 25.38 -15.09
C ALA A 374 15.40 26.86 -15.27
N ARG A 375 14.59 27.42 -14.38
CA ARG A 375 14.24 28.85 -14.30
C ARG A 375 14.96 29.52 -13.14
#